data_9425905b093d2c345da719ecdda031ef
#
_entry.id   9425905b093d2c345da719ecdda031ef
#
_cell.length_a   1.000
_cell.length_b   1.000
_cell.length_c   1.000
_cell.angle_alpha   90.00
_cell.angle_beta   90.00
_cell.angle_gamma   90.00
#
_symmetry.space_group_name_H-M   'P 1'
#
loop_
_entity.id
_entity.type
_entity.pdbx_description
1 polymer ?
#
loop_
_entity_poly.entity_id
_entity_poly.type
_entity_poly.pdbx_seq_one_letter_code
_entity_poly.pdbx_strand_id
1 'polypeptide(L)'
;MKKLKLTLILLSFLPLWMNAQEEKEILPVNWEEIKKEVKTNPKHVKELVARMSVEQQDTTLTYPEKILAFYGQSLLTKDKEEAQVAKMEKLAREGKLKQCLKKAKKILEINPLNLDALTMTGQVLFSMAQDSVRWPQVKADDARCYVRCTAALLNTIDRTGDGSKEHPFYVSKISDEYNFMRFYLNLWKLETQMFAGDYDIFSLGETSQFYNRSEIYFDITRVNDLMYTRLQREKMFRFH
;
A
#
# COMPACT_ATOMS: atom_id res chain seq x y z
N MET A 1 13.85 6.14 -30.06
CA MET A 1 13.32 5.34 -28.95
C MET A 1 12.71 6.29 -27.92
N LYS A 2 11.39 6.47 -27.95
CA LYS A 2 10.69 7.33 -26.99
C LYS A 2 10.67 6.63 -25.64
N LYS A 3 11.35 7.21 -24.63
CA LYS A 3 11.22 6.78 -23.24
C LYS A 3 9.77 6.98 -22.81
N LEU A 4 9.05 5.90 -22.63
CA LEU A 4 7.67 5.91 -22.17
C LEU A 4 7.66 6.52 -20.75
N LYS A 5 7.13 7.72 -20.60
CA LYS A 5 6.90 8.32 -19.29
C LYS A 5 5.70 7.60 -18.67
N LEU A 6 5.96 6.64 -17.82
CA LEU A 6 4.98 5.80 -17.09
C LEU A 6 4.21 6.57 -16.00
N THR A 7 4.29 7.90 -15.97
CA THR A 7 4.06 8.67 -14.75
C THR A 7 2.70 9.37 -14.66
N LEU A 8 1.74 9.22 -15.59
CA LEU A 8 0.69 10.25 -15.59
C LEU A 8 -0.77 9.84 -15.77
N ILE A 9 -1.19 8.59 -15.56
CA ILE A 9 -2.55 8.24 -16.01
C ILE A 9 -3.50 7.70 -14.91
N LEU A 10 -3.08 7.59 -13.67
CA LEU A 10 -4.00 7.19 -12.57
C LEU A 10 -4.90 8.32 -12.06
N LEU A 11 -4.64 9.56 -12.47
CA LEU A 11 -5.32 10.77 -11.97
C LEU A 11 -6.75 10.98 -12.48
N SER A 12 -7.19 10.28 -13.51
CA SER A 12 -8.51 10.53 -14.12
C SER A 12 -9.68 9.70 -13.53
N PHE A 13 -9.42 8.80 -12.58
CA PHE A 13 -10.45 7.89 -12.05
C PHE A 13 -10.92 8.18 -10.60
N LEU A 14 -10.44 9.24 -9.96
CA LEU A 14 -10.74 9.53 -8.54
C LEU A 14 -11.71 10.70 -8.23
N PRO A 15 -12.53 11.29 -9.13
CA PRO A 15 -13.33 12.46 -8.74
C PRO A 15 -14.72 12.16 -8.17
N LEU A 16 -15.04 10.96 -7.67
CA LEU A 16 -16.46 10.64 -7.32
C LEU A 16 -16.76 10.44 -5.83
N TRP A 17 -15.83 10.75 -4.90
CA TRP A 17 -16.05 10.48 -3.47
C TRP A 17 -16.04 11.73 -2.56
N MET A 18 -16.26 12.92 -3.10
CA MET A 18 -16.43 14.12 -2.27
C MET A 18 -17.93 14.42 -2.06
N ASN A 19 -18.55 13.79 -1.08
CA ASN A 19 -19.77 14.30 -0.49
C ASN A 19 -19.63 14.34 1.03
N ALA A 20 -19.86 15.54 1.57
CA ALA A 20 -20.00 15.92 2.98
C ALA A 20 -18.76 15.62 3.87
N GLN A 21 -18.20 16.67 4.45
CA GLN A 21 -17.37 16.60 5.64
C GLN A 21 -18.22 16.11 6.83
N GLU A 22 -18.55 14.83 6.85
CA GLU A 22 -18.69 14.15 8.11
C GLU A 22 -17.31 14.16 8.77
N GLU A 23 -17.24 14.60 9.99
CA GLU A 23 -16.02 14.60 10.78
C GLU A 23 -15.42 13.20 10.72
N LYS A 24 -14.27 13.06 10.08
CA LYS A 24 -13.63 11.78 9.80
C LYS A 24 -13.29 11.10 11.11
N GLU A 25 -13.97 10.00 11.43
CA GLU A 25 -13.60 9.16 12.55
C GLU A 25 -12.20 8.59 12.35
N ILE A 26 -11.27 8.92 13.26
CA ILE A 26 -9.92 8.39 13.27
C ILE A 26 -9.90 7.10 14.07
N LEU A 27 -9.39 6.04 13.47
CA LEU A 27 -9.28 4.69 14.04
C LEU A 27 -7.81 4.28 14.08
N PRO A 28 -7.05 4.67 15.12
CA PRO A 28 -5.64 4.35 15.22
C PRO A 28 -5.41 2.85 15.31
N VAL A 29 -4.28 2.39 14.77
CA VAL A 29 -3.95 0.95 14.76
C VAL A 29 -3.49 0.50 16.13
N ASN A 30 -4.25 -0.39 16.77
CA ASN A 30 -3.84 -1.06 18.00
C ASN A 30 -3.03 -2.32 17.66
N TRP A 31 -1.71 -2.18 17.56
CA TRP A 31 -0.81 -3.29 17.20
C TRP A 31 -0.89 -4.47 18.17
N GLU A 32 -1.15 -4.25 19.45
CA GLU A 32 -1.25 -5.34 20.44
C GLU A 32 -2.50 -6.18 20.23
N GLU A 33 -3.62 -5.55 19.93
CA GLU A 33 -4.86 -6.26 19.57
C GLU A 33 -4.71 -7.02 18.26
N ILE A 34 -4.10 -6.43 17.24
CA ILE A 34 -3.85 -7.10 15.95
C ILE A 34 -2.90 -8.28 16.13
N LYS A 35 -1.80 -8.11 16.87
CA LYS A 35 -0.87 -9.23 17.20
C LYS A 35 -1.58 -10.35 17.94
N LYS A 36 -2.45 -10.01 18.89
CA LYS A 36 -3.26 -10.98 19.65
C LYS A 36 -4.20 -11.73 18.71
N GLU A 37 -4.97 -11.02 17.87
CA GLU A 37 -5.93 -11.65 16.94
C GLU A 37 -5.23 -12.54 15.91
N VAL A 38 -4.13 -12.09 15.32
CA VAL A 38 -3.31 -12.90 14.41
C VAL A 38 -2.80 -14.19 15.08
N LYS A 39 -2.49 -14.15 16.37
CA LYS A 39 -2.00 -15.30 17.13
C LYS A 39 -3.12 -16.26 17.55
N THR A 40 -4.25 -15.74 18.02
CA THR A 40 -5.35 -16.52 18.59
C THR A 40 -6.37 -16.96 17.55
N ASN A 41 -6.60 -16.15 16.52
CA ASN A 41 -7.63 -16.39 15.49
C ASN A 41 -7.12 -16.10 14.06
N PRO A 42 -6.00 -16.73 13.63
CA PRO A 42 -5.43 -16.47 12.30
C PRO A 42 -6.36 -16.82 11.14
N LYS A 43 -7.34 -17.69 11.36
CA LYS A 43 -8.35 -18.03 10.33
C LYS A 43 -9.26 -16.87 10.04
N HIS A 44 -9.74 -16.18 11.06
CA HIS A 44 -10.58 -14.99 10.92
C HIS A 44 -9.85 -13.88 10.16
N VAL A 45 -8.58 -13.58 10.52
CA VAL A 45 -7.78 -12.60 9.81
C VAL A 45 -7.65 -12.96 8.33
N LYS A 46 -7.37 -14.23 8.01
CA LYS A 46 -7.28 -14.70 6.61
C LYS A 46 -8.60 -14.59 5.85
N GLU A 47 -9.72 -14.82 6.53
CA GLU A 47 -11.05 -14.64 5.94
C GLU A 47 -11.30 -13.17 5.57
N LEU A 48 -11.00 -12.23 6.47
CA LEU A 48 -11.11 -10.80 6.21
C LEU A 48 -10.18 -10.37 5.06
N VAL A 49 -8.96 -10.89 5.02
CA VAL A 49 -8.01 -10.67 3.91
C VAL A 49 -8.59 -11.15 2.58
N ALA A 50 -9.17 -12.35 2.53
CA ALA A 50 -9.79 -12.89 1.33
C ALA A 50 -10.98 -12.03 0.86
N ARG A 51 -11.84 -11.60 1.79
CA ARG A 51 -12.97 -10.71 1.51
C ARG A 51 -12.53 -9.36 0.95
N MET A 52 -11.39 -8.82 1.40
CA MET A 52 -10.83 -7.54 0.95
C MET A 52 -10.01 -7.67 -0.35
N SER A 53 -9.63 -8.88 -0.75
CA SER A 53 -8.77 -9.15 -1.91
C SER A 53 -9.42 -8.81 -3.26
N VAL A 54 -8.61 -8.86 -4.31
CA VAL A 54 -9.05 -8.62 -5.70
C VAL A 54 -10.17 -9.55 -6.15
N GLU A 55 -10.20 -10.78 -5.63
CA GLU A 55 -11.17 -11.80 -5.99
C GLU A 55 -12.58 -11.52 -5.44
N GLN A 56 -12.69 -10.94 -4.23
CA GLN A 56 -13.99 -10.74 -3.59
C GLN A 56 -14.43 -9.27 -3.55
N GLN A 57 -13.51 -8.35 -3.20
CA GLN A 57 -13.78 -6.91 -3.11
C GLN A 57 -15.05 -6.59 -2.31
N ASP A 58 -15.19 -7.24 -1.16
CA ASP A 58 -16.35 -7.09 -0.31
C ASP A 58 -16.48 -5.67 0.26
N THR A 59 -17.48 -4.96 -0.16
CA THR A 59 -17.76 -3.58 0.25
C THR A 59 -18.44 -3.47 1.60
N THR A 60 -18.89 -4.59 2.18
CA THR A 60 -19.61 -4.62 3.46
C THR A 60 -18.68 -4.64 4.67
N LEU A 61 -17.35 -4.85 4.46
CA LEU A 61 -16.36 -4.79 5.53
C LEU A 61 -16.35 -3.42 6.21
N THR A 62 -16.45 -3.42 7.53
CA THR A 62 -16.28 -2.22 8.36
C THR A 62 -14.81 -1.77 8.36
N TYR A 63 -14.54 -0.53 8.76
CA TYR A 63 -13.14 -0.05 8.86
C TYR A 63 -12.31 -0.82 9.89
N PRO A 64 -12.79 -1.18 11.09
CA PRO A 64 -12.04 -2.07 12.00
C PRO A 64 -11.67 -3.41 11.36
N GLU A 65 -12.59 -4.04 10.58
CA GLU A 65 -12.29 -5.28 9.86
C GLU A 65 -11.24 -5.08 8.75
N LYS A 66 -11.30 -3.96 8.01
CA LYS A 66 -10.28 -3.60 7.00
C LYS A 66 -8.92 -3.34 7.63
N ILE A 67 -8.87 -2.63 8.76
CA ILE A 67 -7.65 -2.40 9.54
C ILE A 67 -7.07 -3.75 9.99
N LEU A 68 -7.88 -4.62 10.59
CA LEU A 68 -7.44 -5.95 11.01
C LEU A 68 -6.94 -6.78 9.83
N ALA A 69 -7.62 -6.76 8.68
CA ALA A 69 -7.20 -7.47 7.47
C ALA A 69 -5.85 -6.97 6.96
N PHE A 70 -5.70 -5.66 6.75
CA PHE A 70 -4.53 -5.07 6.13
C PHE A 70 -3.29 -5.20 7.02
N TYR A 71 -3.38 -4.72 8.26
CA TYR A 71 -2.24 -4.76 9.18
C TYR A 71 -1.96 -6.16 9.74
N GLY A 72 -3.01 -6.98 9.95
CA GLY A 72 -2.88 -8.37 10.34
C GLY A 72 -2.20 -9.23 9.27
N GLN A 73 -2.46 -8.97 8.00
CA GLN A 73 -1.80 -9.66 6.89
C GLN A 73 -0.28 -9.44 6.89
N SER A 74 0.20 -8.23 7.21
CA SER A 74 1.63 -7.95 7.34
C SER A 74 2.32 -8.81 8.42
N LEU A 75 1.60 -9.13 9.49
CA LEU A 75 2.09 -10.02 10.55
C LEU A 75 2.05 -11.50 10.13
N LEU A 76 1.07 -11.91 9.33
CA LEU A 76 0.96 -13.29 8.81
C LEU A 76 2.07 -13.63 7.82
N THR A 77 2.39 -12.72 6.89
CA THR A 77 3.40 -12.94 5.84
C THR A 77 4.83 -12.75 6.35
N LYS A 78 5.01 -11.90 7.37
CA LYS A 78 6.35 -11.51 7.88
C LYS A 78 7.24 -10.98 6.75
N ASP A 79 6.65 -10.24 5.80
CA ASP A 79 7.29 -9.59 4.64
C ASP A 79 8.15 -10.52 3.78
N LYS A 80 7.73 -11.77 3.63
CA LYS A 80 8.42 -12.76 2.79
C LYS A 80 8.47 -12.35 1.31
N GLU A 81 7.54 -11.50 0.89
CA GLU A 81 7.41 -11.02 -0.49
C GLU A 81 8.30 -9.84 -0.83
N GLU A 82 8.91 -9.15 0.13
CA GLU A 82 9.62 -7.88 -0.07
C GLU A 82 10.74 -7.96 -1.12
N ALA A 83 11.57 -9.00 -1.08
CA ALA A 83 12.61 -9.21 -2.10
C ALA A 83 12.04 -9.44 -3.51
N GLN A 84 10.78 -9.86 -3.62
CA GLN A 84 10.08 -10.04 -4.88
C GLN A 84 9.49 -8.71 -5.38
N VAL A 85 9.09 -7.80 -4.49
CA VAL A 85 8.63 -6.45 -4.83
C VAL A 85 9.74 -5.69 -5.56
N ALA A 86 10.95 -5.64 -5.01
CA ALA A 86 12.09 -4.98 -5.66
C ALA A 86 12.37 -5.54 -7.07
N LYS A 87 12.24 -6.87 -7.26
CA LYS A 87 12.38 -7.50 -8.60
C LYS A 87 11.25 -7.12 -9.54
N MET A 88 10.01 -7.02 -9.05
CA MET A 88 8.85 -6.60 -9.81
C MET A 88 9.03 -5.17 -10.33
N GLU A 89 9.42 -4.25 -9.45
CA GLU A 89 9.67 -2.85 -9.81
C GLU A 89 10.80 -2.70 -10.84
N LYS A 90 11.89 -3.47 -10.69
CA LYS A 90 12.96 -3.50 -11.69
C LYS A 90 12.43 -3.90 -13.06
N LEU A 91 11.61 -4.95 -13.14
CA LEU A 91 11.00 -5.41 -14.39
C LEU A 91 10.09 -4.34 -15.01
N ALA A 92 9.33 -3.60 -14.19
CA ALA A 92 8.52 -2.49 -14.66
C ALA A 92 9.38 -1.37 -15.26
N ARG A 93 10.45 -0.95 -14.56
CA ARG A 93 11.40 0.07 -15.05
C ARG A 93 12.10 -0.34 -16.36
N GLU A 94 12.35 -1.64 -16.55
CA GLU A 94 12.93 -2.21 -17.77
C GLU A 94 11.90 -2.38 -18.92
N GLY A 95 10.62 -2.04 -18.69
CA GLY A 95 9.54 -2.23 -19.67
C GLY A 95 9.16 -3.69 -19.94
N LYS A 96 9.58 -4.62 -19.06
CA LYS A 96 9.29 -6.06 -19.15
C LYS A 96 7.91 -6.37 -18.55
N LEU A 97 6.86 -5.75 -19.09
CA LEU A 97 5.52 -5.69 -18.50
C LEU A 97 4.91 -7.06 -18.19
N LYS A 98 5.01 -8.05 -19.12
CA LYS A 98 4.51 -9.42 -18.87
C LYS A 98 5.21 -10.09 -17.69
N GLN A 99 6.53 -9.91 -17.59
CA GLN A 99 7.31 -10.50 -16.49
C GLN A 99 6.99 -9.80 -15.16
N CYS A 100 6.76 -8.48 -15.20
CA CYS A 100 6.29 -7.70 -14.07
C CYS A 100 4.96 -8.25 -13.55
N LEU A 101 3.93 -8.41 -14.40
CA LEU A 101 2.64 -8.99 -14.01
C LEU A 101 2.77 -10.41 -13.45
N LYS A 102 3.61 -11.27 -14.06
CA LYS A 102 3.87 -12.62 -13.53
C LYS A 102 4.50 -12.56 -12.13
N LYS A 103 5.35 -11.58 -11.87
CA LYS A 103 5.97 -11.37 -10.56
C LYS A 103 4.96 -10.84 -9.56
N ALA A 104 4.16 -9.83 -9.95
CA ALA A 104 3.09 -9.26 -9.11
C ALA A 104 2.10 -10.35 -8.66
N LYS A 105 1.66 -11.23 -9.58
CA LYS A 105 0.79 -12.34 -9.24
C LYS A 105 1.38 -13.23 -8.13
N LYS A 106 2.67 -13.57 -8.21
CA LYS A 106 3.34 -14.37 -7.17
C LYS A 106 3.42 -13.65 -5.81
N ILE A 107 3.53 -12.32 -5.83
CA ILE A 107 3.49 -11.52 -4.60
C ILE A 107 2.08 -11.59 -4.00
N LEU A 108 1.05 -11.40 -4.83
CA LEU A 108 -0.35 -11.43 -4.39
C LEU A 108 -0.80 -12.83 -3.93
N GLU A 109 -0.20 -13.91 -4.43
CA GLU A 109 -0.41 -15.27 -3.89
C GLU A 109 0.11 -15.41 -2.44
N ILE A 110 1.15 -14.67 -2.05
CA ILE A 110 1.70 -14.64 -0.68
C ILE A 110 0.94 -13.64 0.18
N ASN A 111 0.76 -12.43 -0.36
CA ASN A 111 0.09 -11.31 0.31
C ASN A 111 -0.93 -10.67 -0.64
N PRO A 112 -2.21 -11.09 -0.58
CA PRO A 112 -3.27 -10.55 -1.43
C PRO A 112 -3.51 -9.05 -1.28
N LEU A 113 -3.06 -8.46 -0.16
CA LEU A 113 -3.20 -7.04 0.15
C LEU A 113 -1.87 -6.28 0.02
N ASN A 114 -0.89 -6.82 -0.74
CA ASN A 114 0.36 -6.11 -0.99
C ASN A 114 0.11 -4.87 -1.87
N LEU A 115 0.21 -3.70 -1.28
CA LEU A 115 -0.14 -2.43 -1.93
C LEU A 115 0.74 -2.14 -3.16
N ASP A 116 2.04 -2.47 -3.11
CA ASP A 116 2.95 -2.28 -4.25
C ASP A 116 2.55 -3.16 -5.44
N ALA A 117 2.23 -4.43 -5.18
CA ALA A 117 1.86 -5.37 -6.24
C ALA A 117 0.50 -5.03 -6.85
N LEU A 118 -0.47 -4.61 -6.04
CA LEU A 118 -1.79 -4.17 -6.51
C LEU A 118 -1.67 -2.91 -7.36
N THR A 119 -0.99 -1.89 -6.87
CA THR A 119 -0.77 -0.61 -7.58
C THR A 119 -0.01 -0.84 -8.89
N MET A 120 1.09 -1.60 -8.84
CA MET A 120 1.88 -1.91 -10.02
C MET A 120 1.08 -2.71 -11.06
N THR A 121 0.26 -3.66 -10.62
CA THR A 121 -0.58 -4.45 -11.55
C THR A 121 -1.59 -3.56 -12.25
N GLY A 122 -2.29 -2.71 -11.50
CA GLY A 122 -3.24 -1.74 -12.08
C GLY A 122 -2.58 -0.82 -13.11
N GLN A 123 -1.42 -0.24 -12.78
CA GLN A 123 -0.67 0.65 -13.68
C GLN A 123 -0.20 -0.06 -14.95
N VAL A 124 0.36 -1.26 -14.81
CA VAL A 124 0.89 -2.03 -15.95
C VAL A 124 -0.25 -2.46 -16.88
N LEU A 125 -1.35 -2.99 -16.36
CA LEU A 125 -2.51 -3.38 -17.16
C LEU A 125 -3.11 -2.17 -17.90
N PHE A 126 -3.25 -1.05 -17.22
CA PHE A 126 -3.74 0.18 -17.84
C PHE A 126 -2.80 0.67 -18.96
N SER A 127 -1.48 0.68 -18.71
CA SER A 127 -0.48 1.04 -19.72
C SER A 127 -0.50 0.10 -20.94
N MET A 128 -0.68 -1.20 -20.70
CA MET A 128 -0.82 -2.18 -21.78
C MET A 128 -2.09 -1.96 -22.60
N ALA A 129 -3.21 -1.66 -21.94
CA ALA A 129 -4.49 -1.40 -22.62
C ALA A 129 -4.44 -0.16 -23.52
N GLN A 130 -3.59 0.82 -23.22
CA GLN A 130 -3.38 1.99 -24.08
C GLN A 130 -2.58 1.70 -25.35
N ASP A 131 -1.74 0.67 -25.35
CA ASP A 131 -1.02 0.18 -26.54
C ASP A 131 -1.76 -1.05 -27.10
N SER A 132 -2.96 -0.83 -27.62
CA SER A 132 -3.83 -1.87 -28.15
C SER A 132 -3.25 -2.57 -29.39
N VAL A 133 -2.29 -1.97 -30.08
CA VAL A 133 -1.57 -2.59 -31.20
C VAL A 133 -0.66 -3.71 -30.69
N ARG A 134 0.06 -3.45 -29.61
CA ARG A 134 0.98 -4.43 -29.01
C ARG A 134 0.27 -5.43 -28.09
N TRP A 135 -0.85 -5.01 -27.47
CA TRP A 135 -1.57 -5.75 -26.45
C TRP A 135 -3.08 -5.82 -26.73
N PRO A 136 -3.51 -6.32 -27.90
CA PRO A 136 -4.93 -6.26 -28.29
C PRO A 136 -5.88 -7.02 -27.36
N GLN A 137 -5.35 -7.97 -26.56
CA GLN A 137 -6.11 -8.77 -25.60
C GLN A 137 -6.30 -8.11 -24.24
N VAL A 138 -5.56 -7.02 -23.92
CA VAL A 138 -5.64 -6.33 -22.62
C VAL A 138 -6.59 -5.15 -22.72
N LYS A 139 -7.57 -5.10 -21.82
CA LYS A 139 -8.55 -4.03 -21.73
C LYS A 139 -8.31 -3.17 -20.47
N ALA A 140 -8.69 -1.91 -20.53
CA ALA A 140 -8.60 -1.04 -19.35
C ALA A 140 -9.40 -1.60 -18.14
N ASP A 141 -10.46 -2.33 -18.43
CA ASP A 141 -11.29 -2.98 -17.41
C ASP A 141 -10.54 -4.06 -16.60
N ASP A 142 -9.52 -4.68 -17.20
CA ASP A 142 -8.69 -5.69 -16.53
C ASP A 142 -7.90 -5.09 -15.33
N ALA A 143 -7.67 -3.77 -15.34
CA ALA A 143 -7.03 -3.06 -14.24
C ALA A 143 -8.01 -2.71 -13.09
N ARG A 144 -9.32 -2.68 -13.34
CA ARG A 144 -10.33 -2.09 -12.45
C ARG A 144 -10.35 -2.72 -11.06
N CYS A 145 -10.28 -4.06 -10.99
CA CYS A 145 -10.31 -4.75 -9.71
C CYS A 145 -9.08 -4.42 -8.83
N TYR A 146 -7.90 -4.29 -9.45
CA TYR A 146 -6.68 -3.89 -8.74
C TYR A 146 -6.74 -2.44 -8.26
N VAL A 147 -7.25 -1.54 -9.08
CA VAL A 147 -7.44 -0.12 -8.70
C VAL A 147 -8.41 0.01 -7.52
N ARG A 148 -9.54 -0.74 -7.54
CA ARG A 148 -10.50 -0.74 -6.43
C ARG A 148 -9.89 -1.28 -5.13
N CYS A 149 -9.16 -2.38 -5.21
CA CYS A 149 -8.49 -2.94 -4.04
C CYS A 149 -7.43 -1.98 -3.50
N THR A 150 -6.60 -1.38 -4.38
CA THR A 150 -5.66 -0.32 -4.00
C THR A 150 -6.37 0.83 -3.28
N ALA A 151 -7.45 1.35 -3.84
CA ALA A 151 -8.22 2.44 -3.24
C ALA A 151 -8.79 2.05 -1.86
N ALA A 152 -9.26 0.81 -1.69
CA ALA A 152 -9.76 0.33 -0.41
C ALA A 152 -8.64 0.29 0.66
N LEU A 153 -7.41 -0.12 0.30
CA LEU A 153 -6.26 -0.12 1.19
C LEU A 153 -5.81 1.30 1.55
N LEU A 154 -5.73 2.19 0.57
CA LEU A 154 -5.37 3.60 0.81
C LEU A 154 -6.42 4.31 1.70
N ASN A 155 -7.71 4.04 1.49
CA ASN A 155 -8.77 4.48 2.39
C ASN A 155 -8.62 3.91 3.81
N THR A 156 -8.11 2.69 3.94
CA THR A 156 -7.86 2.08 5.25
C THR A 156 -6.74 2.81 5.98
N ILE A 157 -5.65 3.16 5.29
CA ILE A 157 -4.57 3.99 5.84
C ILE A 157 -5.13 5.37 6.24
N ASP A 158 -5.92 5.99 5.35
CA ASP A 158 -6.53 7.29 5.63
C ASP A 158 -7.31 7.31 6.93
N ARG A 159 -8.07 6.27 7.25
CA ARG A 159 -8.88 6.18 8.47
C ARG A 159 -8.04 6.04 9.75
N THR A 160 -6.75 5.76 9.66
CA THR A 160 -5.90 5.58 10.85
C THR A 160 -5.42 6.89 11.47
N GLY A 161 -5.41 8.00 10.72
CA GLY A 161 -4.90 9.28 11.19
C GLY A 161 -5.32 10.45 10.32
N ASP A 162 -4.80 11.62 10.60
CA ASP A 162 -4.94 12.83 9.79
C ASP A 162 -3.56 13.38 9.33
N GLY A 163 -2.49 12.64 9.62
CA GLY A 163 -1.11 12.98 9.29
C GLY A 163 -0.49 14.04 10.18
N SER A 164 -1.16 14.45 11.26
CA SER A 164 -0.52 15.26 12.31
C SER A 164 0.37 14.39 13.20
N LYS A 165 1.17 15.04 14.05
CA LYS A 165 1.97 14.34 15.04
C LYS A 165 1.10 13.62 16.07
N GLU A 166 -0.05 14.19 16.43
CA GLU A 166 -1.01 13.63 17.38
C GLU A 166 -1.80 12.45 16.79
N HIS A 167 -2.02 12.47 15.49
CA HIS A 167 -2.79 11.45 14.75
C HIS A 167 -2.07 11.08 13.45
N PRO A 168 -0.90 10.41 13.54
CA PRO A 168 -0.14 10.00 12.35
C PRO A 168 -0.92 8.96 11.53
N PHE A 169 -0.62 8.86 10.25
CA PHE A 169 -1.07 7.71 9.46
C PHE A 169 -0.24 6.48 9.80
N TYR A 170 -0.89 5.34 9.97
CA TYR A 170 -0.19 4.09 10.24
C TYR A 170 0.16 3.37 8.95
N VAL A 171 1.36 2.80 8.87
CA VAL A 171 1.82 2.00 7.73
C VAL A 171 2.42 0.67 8.17
N SER A 172 2.40 -0.31 7.29
CA SER A 172 3.03 -1.61 7.56
C SER A 172 4.46 -1.69 7.03
N LYS A 173 4.81 -0.84 6.06
CA LYS A 173 6.14 -0.73 5.45
C LYS A 173 6.32 0.65 4.81
N ILE A 174 7.58 1.04 4.60
CA ILE A 174 7.96 2.36 4.05
C ILE A 174 7.35 2.63 2.66
N SER A 175 7.21 1.61 1.80
CA SER A 175 6.58 1.81 0.49
C SER A 175 5.10 2.20 0.57
N ASP A 176 4.40 1.84 1.65
CA ASP A 176 3.00 2.23 1.87
C ASP A 176 2.86 3.75 2.02
N GLU A 177 3.82 4.43 2.66
CA GLU A 177 3.86 5.89 2.79
C GLU A 177 3.89 6.59 1.44
N TYR A 178 4.82 6.16 0.57
CA TYR A 178 4.97 6.72 -0.78
C TYR A 178 3.77 6.43 -1.67
N ASN A 179 3.19 5.23 -1.57
CA ASN A 179 1.96 4.89 -2.28
C ASN A 179 0.80 5.76 -1.80
N PHE A 180 0.66 5.95 -0.49
CA PHE A 180 -0.40 6.78 0.10
C PHE A 180 -0.25 8.25 -0.27
N MET A 181 0.94 8.83 -0.10
CA MET A 181 1.19 10.22 -0.48
C MET A 181 0.89 10.46 -1.96
N ARG A 182 1.38 9.60 -2.86
CA ARG A 182 1.26 9.78 -4.30
C ARG A 182 -0.15 9.53 -4.83
N PHE A 183 -0.77 8.41 -4.45
CA PHE A 183 -2.00 7.93 -5.09
C PHE A 183 -3.26 8.29 -4.33
N TYR A 184 -3.15 8.68 -3.07
CA TYR A 184 -4.29 9.11 -2.26
C TYR A 184 -4.27 10.61 -2.01
N LEU A 185 -3.16 11.13 -1.48
CA LEU A 185 -3.04 12.55 -1.16
C LEU A 185 -2.60 13.41 -2.35
N ASN A 186 -2.20 12.81 -3.48
CA ASN A 186 -1.68 13.51 -4.66
C ASN A 186 -0.48 14.43 -4.34
N LEU A 187 0.43 13.95 -3.51
CA LEU A 187 1.66 14.63 -3.13
C LEU A 187 2.85 13.95 -3.82
N TRP A 188 3.59 14.70 -4.61
CA TRP A 188 4.70 14.19 -5.43
C TRP A 188 6.04 14.80 -5.08
N LYS A 189 6.02 16.01 -4.47
CA LYS A 189 7.22 16.76 -4.16
C LYS A 189 7.47 16.74 -2.65
N LEU A 190 8.47 15.96 -2.27
CA LEU A 190 8.96 15.87 -0.89
C LEU A 190 10.24 16.70 -0.79
N GLU A 191 10.41 17.46 0.28
CA GLU A 191 11.63 18.25 0.52
C GLU A 191 12.61 17.49 1.38
N THR A 192 12.15 17.03 2.55
CA THR A 192 12.99 16.27 3.49
C THR A 192 12.23 15.07 4.06
N GLN A 193 12.98 14.10 4.54
CA GLN A 193 12.49 12.96 5.30
C GLN A 193 13.33 12.81 6.55
N MET A 194 12.69 12.60 7.70
CA MET A 194 13.37 12.44 8.99
C MET A 194 12.71 11.33 9.81
N PHE A 195 13.52 10.40 10.28
CA PHE A 195 13.08 9.37 11.22
C PHE A 195 13.27 9.85 12.66
N ALA A 196 12.20 9.83 13.46
CA ALA A 196 12.19 10.26 14.85
C ALA A 196 11.41 9.28 15.74
N GLY A 197 12.12 8.32 16.35
CA GLY A 197 11.48 7.25 17.13
C GLY A 197 10.64 6.35 16.25
N ASP A 198 9.35 6.25 16.56
CA ASP A 198 8.38 5.47 15.79
C ASP A 198 7.70 6.27 14.68
N TYR A 199 8.24 7.43 14.33
CA TYR A 199 7.69 8.27 13.26
C TYR A 199 8.65 8.41 12.09
N ASP A 200 8.08 8.36 10.89
CA ASP A 200 8.67 8.92 9.67
C ASP A 200 7.96 10.23 9.35
N ILE A 201 8.74 11.30 9.18
CA ILE A 201 8.25 12.68 9.05
C ILE A 201 8.73 13.21 7.71
N PHE A 202 7.81 13.64 6.86
CA PHE A 202 8.13 14.31 5.62
C PHE A 202 7.77 15.78 5.69
N SER A 203 8.72 16.64 5.28
CA SER A 203 8.41 18.02 4.91
C SER A 203 8.00 18.05 3.45
N LEU A 204 6.91 18.73 3.16
CA LEU A 204 6.26 18.74 1.86
C LEU A 204 6.61 20.02 1.09
N GLY A 205 7.10 19.88 -0.15
CA GLY A 205 7.37 21.01 -1.05
C GLY A 205 6.14 21.46 -1.84
N GLU A 206 4.97 20.89 -1.54
CA GLU A 206 3.70 21.20 -2.16
C GLU A 206 2.55 20.83 -1.24
N THR A 207 1.36 21.36 -1.51
CA THR A 207 0.10 20.95 -0.93
C THR A 207 -0.81 20.41 -2.03
N SER A 208 -1.83 19.66 -1.65
CA SER A 208 -2.88 19.22 -2.58
C SER A 208 -4.26 19.58 -2.04
N GLN A 209 -5.30 19.39 -2.86
CA GLN A 209 -6.68 19.53 -2.39
C GLN A 209 -7.07 18.50 -1.31
N PHE A 210 -6.28 17.43 -1.15
CA PHE A 210 -6.53 16.36 -0.19
C PHE A 210 -5.67 16.50 1.08
N TYR A 211 -4.59 17.31 1.01
CA TYR A 211 -3.69 17.52 2.14
C TYR A 211 -3.02 18.90 2.06
N ASN A 212 -3.26 19.74 3.05
CA ASN A 212 -2.86 21.16 3.05
C ASN A 212 -1.84 21.53 4.14
N ARG A 213 -1.25 20.55 4.84
CA ARG A 213 -0.21 20.79 5.84
C ARG A 213 1.18 20.77 5.17
N SER A 214 2.17 21.41 5.81
CA SER A 214 3.56 21.42 5.36
C SER A 214 4.36 20.16 5.76
N GLU A 215 3.85 19.40 6.72
CA GLU A 215 4.46 18.16 7.20
C GLU A 215 3.41 17.06 7.26
N ILE A 216 3.88 15.82 7.10
CA ILE A 216 3.06 14.61 7.27
C ILE A 216 3.82 13.60 8.12
N TYR A 217 3.12 13.02 9.08
CA TYR A 217 3.63 12.05 10.04
C TYR A 217 3.05 10.66 9.73
N PHE A 218 3.95 9.67 9.68
CA PHE A 218 3.60 8.25 9.63
C PHE A 218 4.07 7.53 10.87
N ASP A 219 3.22 6.68 11.46
CA ASP A 219 3.61 5.72 12.48
C ASP A 219 4.27 4.51 11.80
N ILE A 220 5.55 4.29 12.10
CA ILE A 220 6.39 3.22 11.56
C ILE A 220 6.75 2.17 12.61
N THR A 221 6.00 2.06 13.71
CA THR A 221 6.21 1.06 14.76
C THR A 221 6.38 -0.34 14.18
N ARG A 222 5.54 -0.73 13.22
CA ARG A 222 5.63 -2.03 12.55
C ARG A 222 6.93 -2.22 11.75
N VAL A 223 7.39 -1.17 11.09
CA VAL A 223 8.65 -1.18 10.32
C VAL A 223 9.84 -1.38 11.28
N ASN A 224 9.85 -0.64 12.39
CA ASN A 224 10.88 -0.75 13.42
C ASN A 224 10.90 -2.16 14.04
N ASP A 225 9.76 -2.75 14.38
CA ASP A 225 9.63 -4.13 14.88
C ASP A 225 10.28 -5.14 13.92
N LEU A 226 10.06 -4.97 12.61
CA LEU A 226 10.65 -5.83 11.58
C LEU A 226 12.17 -5.67 11.48
N MET A 227 12.65 -4.44 11.46
CA MET A 227 14.08 -4.15 11.41
C MET A 227 14.80 -4.73 12.63
N TYR A 228 14.23 -4.53 13.83
CA TYR A 228 14.79 -5.08 15.07
C TYR A 228 14.84 -6.62 15.03
N THR A 229 13.78 -7.27 14.58
CA THR A 229 13.72 -8.73 14.45
C THR A 229 14.76 -9.28 13.47
N ARG A 230 15.00 -8.59 12.35
CA ARG A 230 16.04 -8.96 11.36
C ARG A 230 17.43 -8.85 11.96
N LEU A 231 17.74 -7.71 12.61
CA LEU A 231 19.03 -7.49 13.26
C LEU A 231 19.35 -8.52 14.34
N GLN A 232 18.35 -8.93 15.13
CA GLN A 232 18.52 -9.99 16.14
C GLN A 232 18.86 -11.34 15.50
N ARG A 233 18.19 -11.71 14.41
CA ARG A 233 18.48 -12.94 13.66
C ARG A 233 19.89 -12.93 13.09
N GLU A 234 20.31 -11.85 12.43
CA GLU A 234 21.64 -11.73 11.86
C GLU A 234 22.75 -11.85 12.92
N LYS A 235 22.53 -11.27 14.11
CA LYS A 235 23.45 -11.44 15.24
C LYS A 235 23.56 -12.90 15.66
N MET A 236 22.45 -13.62 15.78
CA MET A 236 22.47 -15.05 16.14
C MET A 236 23.25 -15.92 15.13
N PHE A 237 23.16 -15.61 13.82
CA PHE A 237 23.89 -16.34 12.79
C PHE A 237 25.38 -16.01 12.70
N ARG A 238 25.84 -14.88 13.26
CA ARG A 238 27.27 -14.51 13.28
C ARG A 238 28.06 -15.14 14.43
N PHE A 239 27.38 -15.72 15.42
CA PHE A 239 27.99 -16.34 16.59
C PHE A 239 27.88 -17.87 16.60
N HIS A 240 27.51 -18.45 15.48
CA HIS A 240 27.54 -19.87 15.18
C HIS A 240 28.32 -20.12 13.89
#